data_c0b8e5622935f158d80e438fec3e9d23
#
_entry.id   c0b8e5622935f158d80e438fec3e9d23
#
_cell.length_a   1.000
_cell.length_b   1.000
_cell.length_c   1.000
_cell.angle_alpha   90.00
_cell.angle_beta   90.00
_cell.angle_gamma   90.00
#
_symmetry.space_group_name_H-M   'P 1'
#
loop_
_entity.id
_entity.type
_entity.pdbx_description
1 polymer ?
#
loop_
_entity_poly.entity_id
_entity_poly.type
_entity_poly.pdbx_seq_one_letter_code
_entity_poly.pdbx_strand_id
1 'polypeptide(L)'
;MRVMIKRKLLRLLDTMQSMHKIIAGADIYSAEGYVEDCRQASEAIEGAATEHTSGLEAMSALFAAYRSNLSSLHTCAASGMLRASILSGLDDILDQAASLITGLPDTFLVVFMPYKAEMWDSMESIWLACREDPACECRVMPLPYYEYDKARGGWSQCYDGERFPKEVPVTDYRQYSLESACPDLAYIHNPYDDCNYVTSIDPAYYSSELKKYVGKLVYVPYYVTSGFFSQWELPAYRNVDYMIIQSEFVKESMRQMHYYHKVLPLGSPKLDKVIQTCRSGAQMP
;
A
#
# COMPACT_ATOMS: atom_id res chain seq x y z
N MET A 1 -6.09 -8.47 9.58
CA MET A 1 -6.08 -6.97 9.48
C MET A 1 -5.11 -6.55 8.39
N ARG A 2 -5.45 -5.54 7.57
CA ARG A 2 -4.58 -5.02 6.51
C ARG A 2 -3.26 -4.50 7.09
N VAL A 3 -2.15 -4.88 6.44
CA VAL A 3 -0.78 -4.56 6.92
C VAL A 3 -0.55 -3.06 7.04
N MET A 4 -1.04 -2.25 6.07
CA MET A 4 -0.93 -0.78 6.15
C MET A 4 -1.68 -0.20 7.34
N ILE A 5 -2.89 -0.70 7.61
CA ILE A 5 -3.69 -0.25 8.77
C ILE A 5 -2.99 -0.67 10.07
N LYS A 6 -2.61 -1.93 10.18
CA LYS A 6 -1.87 -2.47 11.32
C LYS A 6 -0.65 -1.62 11.69
N ARG A 7 0.17 -1.28 10.68
CA ARG A 7 1.35 -0.41 10.86
C ARG A 7 0.99 1.00 11.31
N LYS A 8 -0.09 1.58 10.76
CA LYS A 8 -0.56 2.91 11.19
C LYS A 8 -1.01 2.90 12.66
N LEU A 9 -1.77 1.88 13.06
CA LEU A 9 -2.25 1.75 14.44
C LEU A 9 -1.08 1.57 15.42
N LEU A 10 -0.12 0.70 15.12
CA LEU A 10 1.05 0.50 15.96
C LEU A 10 1.88 1.79 16.13
N ARG A 11 2.09 2.55 15.04
CA ARG A 11 2.76 3.85 15.12
C ARG A 11 1.99 4.87 15.98
N LEU A 12 0.67 4.82 15.92
CA LEU A 12 -0.16 5.71 16.74
C LEU A 12 -0.04 5.37 18.23
N LEU A 13 0.00 4.07 18.57
CA LEU A 13 0.29 3.62 19.94
C LEU A 13 1.68 4.10 20.43
N ASP A 14 2.72 3.95 19.61
CA ASP A 14 4.07 4.46 19.94
C ASP A 14 4.08 5.98 20.16
N THR A 15 3.28 6.71 19.36
CA THR A 15 3.11 8.17 19.51
C THR A 15 2.44 8.51 20.83
N MET A 16 1.40 7.77 21.23
CA MET A 16 0.71 7.95 22.50
C MET A 16 1.66 7.71 23.69
N GLN A 17 2.49 6.66 23.67
CA GLN A 17 3.51 6.43 24.69
C GLN A 17 4.55 7.57 24.75
N SER A 18 4.88 8.14 23.58
CA SER A 18 5.76 9.32 23.54
C SER A 18 5.10 10.55 24.16
N MET A 19 3.78 10.74 23.95
CA MET A 19 3.01 11.79 24.61
C MET A 19 2.94 11.60 26.13
N HIS A 20 2.83 10.36 26.65
CA HIS A 20 2.87 10.08 28.07
C HIS A 20 4.18 10.58 28.73
N LYS A 21 5.31 10.44 28.03
CA LYS A 21 6.61 10.97 28.51
C LYS A 21 6.60 12.50 28.61
N ILE A 22 5.96 13.18 27.66
CA ILE A 22 5.79 14.64 27.69
C ILE A 22 4.87 15.03 28.84
N ILE A 23 3.73 14.35 28.98
CA ILE A 23 2.78 14.56 30.05
C ILE A 23 3.44 14.38 31.42
N ALA A 24 4.33 13.41 31.60
CA ALA A 24 5.05 13.17 32.84
C ALA A 24 5.89 14.37 33.29
N GLY A 25 6.51 15.08 32.36
CA GLY A 25 7.39 16.22 32.61
C GLY A 25 6.71 17.60 32.57
N ALA A 26 5.48 17.70 32.07
CA ALA A 26 4.76 18.96 31.91
C ALA A 26 3.96 19.32 33.17
N ASP A 27 3.67 20.63 33.36
CA ASP A 27 2.62 21.04 34.29
C ASP A 27 1.23 20.65 33.77
N ILE A 28 0.22 20.65 34.66
CA ILE A 28 -1.09 20.11 34.36
C ILE A 28 -1.83 20.86 33.23
N TYR A 29 -1.61 22.16 33.14
CA TYR A 29 -2.26 22.99 32.11
C TYR A 29 -1.62 22.78 30.74
N SER A 30 -0.29 22.69 30.74
CA SER A 30 0.48 22.38 29.50
C SER A 30 0.25 20.95 29.00
N ALA A 31 -0.16 20.02 29.88
CA ALA A 31 -0.42 18.63 29.53
C ALA A 31 -1.82 18.38 28.94
N GLU A 32 -2.78 19.30 29.13
CA GLU A 32 -4.19 19.09 28.77
C GLU A 32 -4.39 18.77 27.29
N GLY A 33 -3.68 19.48 26.39
CA GLY A 33 -3.72 19.22 24.96
C GLY A 33 -3.26 17.80 24.60
N TYR A 34 -2.18 17.33 25.18
CA TYR A 34 -1.65 15.97 24.94
C TYR A 34 -2.58 14.89 25.51
N VAL A 35 -3.26 15.15 26.62
CA VAL A 35 -4.26 14.23 27.20
C VAL A 35 -5.44 14.09 26.25
N GLU A 36 -5.94 15.19 25.69
CA GLU A 36 -7.03 15.19 24.71
C GLU A 36 -6.61 14.48 23.40
N ASP A 37 -5.41 14.74 22.90
CA ASP A 37 -4.87 14.04 21.72
C ASP A 37 -4.78 12.52 21.94
N CYS A 38 -4.34 12.09 23.12
CA CYS A 38 -4.33 10.68 23.50
C CYS A 38 -5.74 10.08 23.57
N ARG A 39 -6.72 10.83 24.07
CA ARG A 39 -8.12 10.39 24.10
C ARG A 39 -8.66 10.18 22.68
N GLN A 40 -8.47 11.15 21.79
CA GLN A 40 -8.90 11.07 20.37
C GLN A 40 -8.19 9.94 19.63
N ALA A 41 -6.87 9.78 19.84
CA ALA A 41 -6.12 8.68 19.25
C ALA A 41 -6.67 7.32 19.69
N SER A 42 -7.03 7.17 20.98
CA SER A 42 -7.61 5.92 21.49
C SER A 42 -8.94 5.56 20.82
N GLU A 43 -9.79 6.54 20.57
CA GLU A 43 -11.07 6.37 19.85
C GLU A 43 -10.85 5.99 18.39
N ALA A 44 -9.88 6.64 17.72
CA ALA A 44 -9.53 6.34 16.34
C ALA A 44 -8.97 4.92 16.17
N ILE A 45 -8.12 4.47 17.10
CA ILE A 45 -7.58 3.10 17.06
C ILE A 45 -8.69 2.08 17.29
N GLU A 46 -9.53 2.29 18.31
CA GLU A 46 -10.67 1.42 18.62
C GLU A 46 -11.62 1.30 17.42
N GLY A 47 -12.01 2.43 16.80
CA GLY A 47 -12.85 2.45 15.61
C GLY A 47 -12.26 1.68 14.44
N ALA A 48 -11.01 1.96 14.09
CA ALA A 48 -10.33 1.27 13.00
C ALA A 48 -10.12 -0.23 13.27
N ALA A 49 -9.87 -0.62 14.51
CA ALA A 49 -9.72 -2.01 14.88
C ALA A 49 -11.05 -2.78 14.77
N THR A 50 -12.15 -2.18 15.18
CA THR A 50 -13.50 -2.80 15.12
C THR A 50 -14.04 -2.91 13.69
N GLU A 51 -13.74 -1.98 12.80
CA GLU A 51 -14.12 -2.03 11.38
C GLU A 51 -13.46 -3.20 10.64
N HIS A 52 -12.26 -3.59 11.05
CA HIS A 52 -11.45 -4.55 10.30
C HIS A 52 -11.35 -5.93 10.93
N THR A 53 -11.99 -6.16 12.10
CA THR A 53 -11.88 -7.45 12.77
C THR A 53 -13.13 -7.71 13.60
N SER A 54 -13.87 -8.76 13.27
CA SER A 54 -14.97 -9.24 14.11
C SER A 54 -14.41 -9.86 15.42
N GLY A 55 -14.86 -9.40 16.57
CA GLY A 55 -14.58 -10.02 17.85
C GLY A 55 -13.54 -9.33 18.73
N LEU A 56 -13.29 -8.02 18.56
CA LEU A 56 -12.34 -7.28 19.40
C LEU A 56 -13.02 -6.63 20.65
N GLU A 57 -13.88 -7.38 21.35
CA GLU A 57 -14.39 -6.95 22.65
C GLU A 57 -13.25 -6.61 23.63
N ALA A 58 -12.15 -7.37 23.57
CA ALA A 58 -10.94 -7.13 24.36
C ALA A 58 -10.33 -5.75 24.06
N MET A 59 -10.33 -5.31 22.79
CA MET A 59 -9.79 -4.00 22.41
C MET A 59 -10.65 -2.87 22.95
N SER A 60 -11.97 -2.98 22.84
CA SER A 60 -12.90 -1.99 23.40
C SER A 60 -12.79 -1.90 24.93
N ALA A 61 -12.63 -3.02 25.63
CA ALA A 61 -12.39 -3.04 27.06
C ALA A 61 -11.07 -2.35 27.46
N LEU A 62 -9.97 -2.62 26.70
CA LEU A 62 -8.69 -1.95 26.93
C LEU A 62 -8.77 -0.43 26.76
N PHE A 63 -9.39 0.03 25.68
CA PHE A 63 -9.49 1.48 25.44
C PHE A 63 -10.51 2.17 26.34
N ALA A 64 -11.56 1.49 26.81
CA ALA A 64 -12.42 2.01 27.87
C ALA A 64 -11.63 2.21 29.17
N ALA A 65 -10.81 1.22 29.58
CA ALA A 65 -9.92 1.33 30.74
C ALA A 65 -8.88 2.43 30.55
N TYR A 66 -8.30 2.55 29.35
CA TYR A 66 -7.36 3.60 28.99
C TYR A 66 -7.95 5.00 29.21
N ARG A 67 -9.12 5.28 28.63
CA ARG A 67 -9.80 6.59 28.77
C ARG A 67 -10.22 6.88 30.21
N SER A 68 -10.63 5.87 30.97
CA SER A 68 -10.95 6.03 32.40
C SER A 68 -9.72 6.44 33.21
N ASN A 69 -8.59 5.76 33.01
CA ASN A 69 -7.32 6.09 33.68
C ASN A 69 -6.79 7.46 33.23
N LEU A 70 -6.91 7.79 31.94
CA LEU A 70 -6.50 9.09 31.40
C LEU A 70 -7.27 10.24 32.05
N SER A 71 -8.58 10.08 32.28
CA SER A 71 -9.40 11.05 32.98
C SER A 71 -8.99 11.26 34.42
N SER A 72 -8.40 10.24 35.06
CA SER A 72 -7.92 10.33 36.44
C SER A 72 -6.67 11.22 36.58
N LEU A 73 -5.94 11.51 35.51
CA LEU A 73 -4.80 12.43 35.52
C LEU A 73 -5.22 13.86 35.92
N HIS A 74 -6.41 14.31 35.54
CA HIS A 74 -6.94 15.64 35.92
C HIS A 74 -7.22 15.77 37.41
N THR A 75 -7.63 14.68 38.05
CA THR A 75 -7.98 14.66 39.49
C THR A 75 -6.76 14.47 40.40
N CYS A 76 -5.65 13.95 39.85
CA CYS A 76 -4.44 13.60 40.59
C CYS A 76 -3.34 14.67 40.56
N ALA A 77 -3.71 15.94 40.35
CA ALA A 77 -2.81 17.08 40.19
C ALA A 77 -1.75 17.27 41.32
N ALA A 78 -1.92 16.62 42.48
CA ALA A 78 -1.17 16.92 43.72
C ALA A 78 0.01 15.99 44.01
N SER A 79 0.15 14.83 43.36
CA SER A 79 1.23 13.88 43.67
C SER A 79 1.92 13.35 42.40
N GLY A 80 3.17 13.75 42.19
CA GLY A 80 4.01 13.27 41.09
C GLY A 80 4.16 11.73 41.03
N MET A 81 4.13 11.08 42.20
CA MET A 81 4.24 9.63 42.30
C MET A 81 2.96 8.92 41.78
N LEU A 82 1.80 9.46 42.10
CA LEU A 82 0.51 8.92 41.62
C LEU A 82 0.36 9.14 40.12
N ARG A 83 0.77 10.29 39.61
CA ARG A 83 0.80 10.58 38.16
C ARG A 83 1.70 9.59 37.38
N ALA A 84 2.90 9.32 37.88
CA ALA A 84 3.83 8.36 37.27
C ALA A 84 3.23 6.94 37.25
N SER A 85 2.55 6.53 38.31
CA SER A 85 1.87 5.22 38.37
C SER A 85 0.73 5.11 37.37
N ILE A 86 -0.09 6.17 37.22
CA ILE A 86 -1.19 6.19 36.23
C ILE A 86 -0.59 6.10 34.81
N LEU A 87 0.43 6.88 34.49
CA LEU A 87 1.08 6.86 33.15
C LEU A 87 1.70 5.50 32.85
N SER A 88 2.34 4.84 33.83
CA SER A 88 2.83 3.47 33.65
C SER A 88 1.69 2.49 33.36
N GLY A 89 0.57 2.58 34.07
CA GLY A 89 -0.60 1.75 33.79
C GLY A 89 -1.23 2.01 32.40
N LEU A 90 -1.17 3.25 31.92
CA LEU A 90 -1.58 3.59 30.56
C LEU A 90 -0.66 2.97 29.51
N ASP A 91 0.67 3.00 29.72
CA ASP A 91 1.63 2.35 28.83
C ASP A 91 1.42 0.83 28.77
N ASP A 92 1.15 0.18 29.93
CA ASP A 92 0.81 -1.25 29.98
C ASP A 92 -0.42 -1.60 29.13
N ILE A 93 -1.46 -0.74 29.13
CA ILE A 93 -2.64 -0.92 28.30
C ILE A 93 -2.30 -0.79 26.81
N LEU A 94 -1.48 0.20 26.43
CA LEU A 94 -1.05 0.37 25.04
C LEU A 94 -0.21 -0.81 24.54
N ASP A 95 0.65 -1.38 25.40
CA ASP A 95 1.44 -2.57 25.07
C ASP A 95 0.55 -3.80 24.86
N GLN A 96 -0.50 -3.98 25.68
CA GLN A 96 -1.49 -5.03 25.48
C GLN A 96 -2.25 -4.82 24.16
N ALA A 97 -2.67 -3.61 23.85
CA ALA A 97 -3.32 -3.28 22.57
C ALA A 97 -2.39 -3.56 21.38
N ALA A 98 -1.12 -3.17 21.46
CA ALA A 98 -0.11 -3.44 20.44
C ALA A 98 0.09 -4.94 20.24
N SER A 99 0.11 -5.72 21.31
CA SER A 99 0.22 -7.18 21.26
C SER A 99 -0.99 -7.83 20.58
N LEU A 100 -2.21 -7.39 20.89
CA LEU A 100 -3.42 -7.84 20.22
C LEU A 100 -3.40 -7.53 18.72
N ILE A 101 -3.07 -6.28 18.35
CA ILE A 101 -2.97 -5.85 16.94
C ILE A 101 -1.91 -6.67 16.21
N THR A 102 -0.75 -6.90 16.83
CA THR A 102 0.36 -7.66 16.25
C THR A 102 -0.02 -9.12 16.00
N GLY A 103 -0.81 -9.73 16.90
CA GLY A 103 -1.28 -11.10 16.79
C GLY A 103 -2.34 -11.34 15.71
N LEU A 104 -2.96 -10.29 15.15
CA LEU A 104 -3.95 -10.45 14.09
C LEU A 104 -3.31 -10.96 12.79
N PRO A 105 -3.99 -11.85 12.03
CA PRO A 105 -3.52 -12.27 10.71
C PRO A 105 -3.33 -11.08 9.76
N ASP A 106 -2.24 -11.11 9.02
CA ASP A 106 -1.98 -10.10 8.00
C ASP A 106 -2.88 -10.33 6.77
N THR A 107 -3.50 -9.26 6.28
CA THR A 107 -4.18 -9.23 4.99
C THR A 107 -3.66 -8.08 4.15
N PHE A 108 -3.84 -8.18 2.82
CA PHE A 108 -3.30 -7.23 1.86
C PHE A 108 -4.39 -6.76 0.91
N LEU A 109 -4.48 -5.45 0.70
CA LEU A 109 -5.19 -4.88 -0.44
C LEU A 109 -4.19 -4.68 -1.58
N VAL A 110 -4.38 -5.42 -2.66
CA VAL A 110 -3.49 -5.43 -3.83
C VAL A 110 -4.22 -4.80 -5.01
N VAL A 111 -3.67 -3.72 -5.58
CA VAL A 111 -4.26 -3.04 -6.72
C VAL A 111 -3.37 -3.20 -7.95
N PHE A 112 -3.91 -3.77 -9.01
CA PHE A 112 -3.27 -3.87 -10.31
C PHE A 112 -3.71 -2.69 -11.18
N MET A 113 -2.74 -1.92 -11.68
CA MET A 113 -2.97 -0.67 -12.42
C MET A 113 -2.41 -0.75 -13.85
N PRO A 114 -2.95 -1.61 -14.71
CA PRO A 114 -2.60 -1.61 -16.13
C PRO A 114 -3.19 -0.38 -16.81
N TYR A 115 -2.60 0.08 -17.93
CA TYR A 115 -3.20 1.17 -18.71
C TYR A 115 -3.80 0.67 -20.04
N LYS A 116 -3.26 -0.38 -20.65
CA LYS A 116 -3.80 -0.99 -21.87
C LYS A 116 -4.23 -2.43 -21.62
N ALA A 117 -5.43 -2.78 -22.08
CA ALA A 117 -5.97 -4.12 -21.96
C ALA A 117 -5.12 -5.18 -22.70
N GLU A 118 -4.53 -4.83 -23.85
CA GLU A 118 -3.66 -5.70 -24.63
C GLU A 118 -2.36 -6.10 -23.92
N MET A 119 -2.00 -5.39 -22.85
CA MET A 119 -0.80 -5.66 -22.03
C MET A 119 -1.13 -6.35 -20.70
N TRP A 120 -2.40 -6.75 -20.48
CA TRP A 120 -2.86 -7.38 -19.26
C TRP A 120 -2.10 -8.66 -18.92
N ASP A 121 -1.67 -9.42 -19.91
CA ASP A 121 -0.89 -10.64 -19.76
C ASP A 121 0.41 -10.46 -18.97
N SER A 122 0.91 -9.22 -18.84
CA SER A 122 2.06 -8.88 -18.00
C SER A 122 1.78 -8.92 -16.49
N MET A 123 0.51 -8.98 -16.08
CA MET A 123 0.08 -8.99 -14.67
C MET A 123 -0.86 -10.14 -14.34
N GLU A 124 -1.44 -10.80 -15.36
CA GLU A 124 -2.53 -11.77 -15.21
C GLU A 124 -2.18 -12.91 -14.25
N SER A 125 -0.99 -13.53 -14.37
CA SER A 125 -0.61 -14.64 -13.50
C SER A 125 -0.37 -14.21 -12.05
N ILE A 126 0.14 -12.99 -11.82
CA ILE A 126 0.30 -12.44 -10.47
C ILE A 126 -1.10 -12.20 -9.86
N TRP A 127 -2.01 -11.60 -10.64
CA TRP A 127 -3.38 -11.36 -10.20
C TRP A 127 -4.12 -12.65 -9.87
N LEU A 128 -3.99 -13.70 -10.70
CA LEU A 128 -4.58 -15.01 -10.44
C LEU A 128 -4.07 -15.60 -9.12
N ALA A 129 -2.76 -15.57 -8.89
CA ALA A 129 -2.17 -16.06 -7.64
C ALA A 129 -2.65 -15.28 -6.42
N CYS A 130 -2.69 -13.93 -6.51
CA CYS A 130 -3.22 -13.09 -5.43
C CYS A 130 -4.72 -13.34 -5.17
N ARG A 131 -5.52 -13.56 -6.22
CA ARG A 131 -6.96 -13.82 -6.10
C ARG A 131 -7.26 -15.15 -5.39
N GLU A 132 -6.38 -16.14 -5.53
CA GLU A 132 -6.49 -17.45 -4.86
C GLU A 132 -6.00 -17.42 -3.42
N ASP A 133 -5.24 -16.41 -3.02
CA ASP A 133 -4.74 -16.26 -1.64
C ASP A 133 -5.79 -15.58 -0.76
N PRO A 134 -6.31 -16.26 0.29
CA PRO A 134 -7.30 -15.68 1.19
C PRO A 134 -6.80 -14.48 2.00
N ALA A 135 -5.49 -14.26 2.06
CA ALA A 135 -4.91 -13.07 2.67
C ALA A 135 -4.94 -11.84 1.75
N CYS A 136 -5.30 -12.00 0.46
CA CYS A 136 -5.27 -10.92 -0.53
C CYS A 136 -6.68 -10.50 -0.96
N GLU A 137 -6.99 -9.22 -0.85
CA GLU A 137 -8.09 -8.58 -1.57
C GLU A 137 -7.54 -7.92 -2.84
N CYS A 138 -8.00 -8.35 -4.02
CA CYS A 138 -7.47 -7.88 -5.29
C CYS A 138 -8.42 -6.91 -5.99
N ARG A 139 -7.88 -5.84 -6.54
CA ARG A 139 -8.58 -4.90 -7.42
C ARG A 139 -7.80 -4.75 -8.73
N VAL A 140 -8.49 -4.72 -9.84
CA VAL A 140 -7.91 -4.35 -11.14
C VAL A 140 -8.49 -3.01 -11.53
N MET A 141 -7.68 -1.97 -11.53
CA MET A 141 -8.05 -0.59 -11.82
C MET A 141 -7.24 -0.09 -13.02
N PRO A 142 -7.73 -0.26 -14.25
CA PRO A 142 -7.08 0.28 -15.43
C PRO A 142 -6.93 1.80 -15.31
N LEU A 143 -5.76 2.31 -15.69
CA LEU A 143 -5.47 3.74 -15.62
C LEU A 143 -5.90 4.45 -16.90
N PRO A 144 -6.44 5.68 -16.80
CA PRO A 144 -6.60 6.56 -17.96
C PRO A 144 -5.22 6.96 -18.50
N TYR A 145 -5.13 7.10 -19.82
CA TYR A 145 -3.90 7.45 -20.50
C TYR A 145 -4.18 8.34 -21.70
N TYR A 146 -3.13 8.91 -22.28
CA TYR A 146 -3.20 9.74 -23.46
C TYR A 146 -2.38 9.09 -24.58
N GLU A 147 -2.90 9.15 -25.81
CA GLU A 147 -2.17 8.82 -27.04
C GLU A 147 -1.96 10.05 -27.89
N TYR A 148 -0.76 10.18 -28.46
CA TYR A 148 -0.46 11.26 -29.38
C TYR A 148 -0.93 10.92 -30.80
N ASP A 149 -1.91 11.66 -31.29
CA ASP A 149 -2.39 11.57 -32.66
C ASP A 149 -1.50 12.40 -33.58
N LYS A 150 -0.64 11.72 -34.34
CA LYS A 150 0.27 12.38 -35.31
C LYS A 150 -0.48 13.10 -36.44
N ALA A 151 -1.66 12.62 -36.83
CA ALA A 151 -2.44 13.23 -37.91
C ALA A 151 -3.12 14.52 -37.47
N ARG A 152 -3.52 14.61 -36.23
CA ARG A 152 -4.18 15.79 -35.64
C ARG A 152 -3.23 16.70 -34.87
N GLY A 153 -2.02 16.24 -34.58
CA GLY A 153 -1.02 17.00 -33.85
C GLY A 153 -1.38 17.25 -32.38
N GLY A 154 -2.05 16.29 -31.70
CA GLY A 154 -2.51 16.48 -30.33
C GLY A 154 -2.63 15.19 -29.53
N TRP A 155 -2.84 15.32 -28.23
CA TRP A 155 -3.07 14.22 -27.31
C TRP A 155 -4.57 13.95 -27.16
N SER A 156 -4.94 12.67 -27.20
CA SER A 156 -6.32 12.21 -26.97
C SER A 156 -6.36 11.33 -25.74
N GLN A 157 -7.32 11.57 -24.83
CA GLN A 157 -7.52 10.71 -23.66
C GLN A 157 -8.14 9.39 -24.07
N CYS A 158 -7.61 8.31 -23.52
CA CYS A 158 -8.01 6.94 -23.75
C CYS A 158 -8.24 6.22 -22.41
N TYR A 159 -9.12 5.21 -22.45
CA TYR A 159 -9.40 4.34 -21.33
C TYR A 159 -9.85 2.97 -21.82
N ASP A 160 -9.17 1.92 -21.40
CA ASP A 160 -9.39 0.55 -21.87
C ASP A 160 -10.22 -0.33 -20.91
N GLY A 161 -10.83 0.22 -19.88
CA GLY A 161 -11.52 -0.56 -18.84
C GLY A 161 -12.55 -1.57 -19.38
N GLU A 162 -13.28 -1.22 -20.47
CA GLU A 162 -14.28 -2.09 -21.09
C GLU A 162 -13.68 -3.19 -21.99
N ARG A 163 -12.38 -3.09 -22.30
CA ARG A 163 -11.68 -4.01 -23.21
C ARG A 163 -11.01 -5.18 -22.47
N PHE A 164 -11.03 -5.16 -21.14
CA PHE A 164 -10.49 -6.26 -20.34
C PHE A 164 -11.32 -7.53 -20.48
N PRO A 165 -10.71 -8.72 -20.29
CA PRO A 165 -11.45 -9.98 -20.29
C PRO A 165 -12.61 -9.95 -19.27
N LYS A 166 -13.75 -10.54 -19.62
CA LYS A 166 -14.98 -10.50 -18.79
C LYS A 166 -14.81 -11.14 -17.40
N GLU A 167 -13.87 -12.05 -17.28
CA GLU A 167 -13.49 -12.71 -16.02
C GLU A 167 -12.67 -11.83 -15.08
N VAL A 168 -12.17 -10.69 -15.56
CA VAL A 168 -11.42 -9.72 -14.77
C VAL A 168 -12.36 -8.64 -14.25
N PRO A 169 -12.65 -8.60 -12.94
CA PRO A 169 -13.53 -7.58 -12.37
C PRO A 169 -12.80 -6.24 -12.34
N VAL A 170 -13.13 -5.36 -13.28
CA VAL A 170 -12.52 -4.03 -13.41
C VAL A 170 -13.18 -3.06 -12.44
N THR A 171 -12.35 -2.34 -11.70
CA THR A 171 -12.72 -1.19 -10.86
C THR A 171 -12.54 0.09 -11.66
N ASP A 172 -13.59 0.89 -11.79
CA ASP A 172 -13.51 2.18 -12.47
C ASP A 172 -12.68 3.18 -11.63
N TYR A 173 -11.61 3.73 -12.20
CA TYR A 173 -10.73 4.69 -11.53
C TYR A 173 -11.48 5.94 -11.04
N ARG A 174 -12.58 6.32 -11.69
CA ARG A 174 -13.41 7.48 -11.32
C ARG A 174 -14.19 7.26 -10.03
N GLN A 175 -14.38 6.02 -9.62
CA GLN A 175 -15.13 5.62 -8.43
C GLN A 175 -14.24 5.07 -7.32
N TYR A 176 -12.92 5.08 -7.51
CA TYR A 176 -11.97 4.52 -6.56
C TYR A 176 -10.94 5.55 -6.08
N SER A 177 -10.93 5.84 -4.80
CA SER A 177 -9.97 6.73 -4.18
C SER A 177 -8.78 5.94 -3.61
N LEU A 178 -7.59 6.11 -4.20
CA LEU A 178 -6.36 5.54 -3.67
C LEU A 178 -5.99 6.11 -2.30
N GLU A 179 -6.27 7.39 -2.07
CA GLU A 179 -6.03 8.06 -0.79
C GLU A 179 -6.84 7.42 0.34
N SER A 180 -8.14 7.18 0.10
CA SER A 180 -9.01 6.53 1.10
C SER A 180 -8.70 5.04 1.25
N ALA A 181 -8.42 4.35 0.15
CA ALA A 181 -8.17 2.91 0.15
C ALA A 181 -6.80 2.55 0.73
N CYS A 182 -5.78 3.39 0.55
CA CYS A 182 -4.39 3.16 0.98
C CYS A 182 -3.95 1.71 0.68
N PRO A 183 -3.82 1.27 -0.58
CA PRO A 183 -3.44 -0.11 -0.89
C PRO A 183 -2.12 -0.52 -0.26
N ASP A 184 -2.03 -1.79 0.20
CA ASP A 184 -0.78 -2.34 0.73
C ASP A 184 0.26 -2.53 -0.38
N LEU A 185 -0.19 -3.01 -1.57
CA LEU A 185 0.61 -3.15 -2.78
C LEU A 185 -0.13 -2.59 -3.98
N ALA A 186 0.63 -1.97 -4.88
CA ALA A 186 0.15 -1.61 -6.21
C ALA A 186 1.14 -2.07 -7.28
N TYR A 187 0.61 -2.65 -8.36
CA TYR A 187 1.38 -3.09 -9.51
C TYR A 187 1.13 -2.17 -10.70
N ILE A 188 2.22 -1.67 -11.30
CA ILE A 188 2.21 -0.88 -12.54
C ILE A 188 3.08 -1.55 -13.60
N HIS A 189 2.75 -1.35 -14.88
CA HIS A 189 3.58 -1.85 -15.98
C HIS A 189 4.09 -0.75 -16.92
N ASN A 190 3.64 0.50 -16.74
CA ASN A 190 4.18 1.65 -17.47
C ASN A 190 5.30 2.31 -16.66
N PRO A 191 6.54 2.37 -17.19
CA PRO A 191 7.65 2.98 -16.47
C PRO A 191 7.91 4.44 -16.82
N TYR A 192 7.17 5.01 -17.80
CA TYR A 192 7.56 6.25 -18.47
C TYR A 192 7.01 7.51 -17.81
N ASP A 193 5.87 7.41 -17.10
CA ASP A 193 5.13 8.60 -16.64
C ASP A 193 4.94 9.59 -17.81
N ASP A 194 5.61 10.73 -17.81
CA ASP A 194 5.57 11.79 -18.84
C ASP A 194 6.67 11.68 -19.91
N CYS A 195 7.59 10.72 -19.78
CA CYS A 195 8.78 10.64 -20.65
C CYS A 195 8.53 9.93 -22.00
N ASN A 196 7.31 9.50 -22.32
CA ASN A 196 6.98 8.83 -23.57
C ASN A 196 6.24 9.80 -24.52
N TYR A 197 6.73 9.89 -25.77
CA TYR A 197 6.17 10.76 -26.79
C TYR A 197 4.98 10.16 -27.56
N VAL A 198 4.64 8.91 -27.32
CA VAL A 198 3.54 8.20 -28.01
C VAL A 198 2.34 7.99 -27.09
N THR A 199 2.61 7.61 -25.85
CA THR A 199 1.58 7.42 -24.82
C THR A 199 2.05 8.00 -23.50
N SER A 200 1.16 8.61 -22.74
CA SER A 200 1.43 9.10 -21.40
C SER A 200 0.31 8.65 -20.46
N ILE A 201 0.66 8.23 -19.26
CA ILE A 201 -0.33 8.00 -18.20
C ILE A 201 -0.93 9.34 -17.77
N ASP A 202 -2.17 9.34 -17.29
CA ASP A 202 -2.74 10.53 -16.68
C ASP A 202 -1.88 10.98 -15.49
N PRO A 203 -1.53 12.27 -15.40
CA PRO A 203 -0.62 12.79 -14.37
C PRO A 203 -1.01 12.47 -12.94
N ALA A 204 -2.31 12.29 -12.65
CA ALA A 204 -2.78 11.88 -11.32
C ALA A 204 -2.29 10.47 -10.90
N TYR A 205 -1.81 9.67 -11.86
CA TYR A 205 -1.33 8.31 -11.67
C TYR A 205 0.15 8.11 -12.03
N TYR A 206 0.93 9.18 -12.13
CA TYR A 206 2.37 9.05 -12.23
C TYR A 206 2.94 8.30 -11.05
N SER A 207 4.02 7.59 -11.25
CA SER A 207 4.61 6.74 -10.21
C SER A 207 4.95 7.51 -8.92
N SER A 208 5.32 8.79 -9.04
CA SER A 208 5.54 9.69 -7.90
C SER A 208 4.25 10.00 -7.12
N GLU A 209 3.11 10.15 -7.82
CA GLU A 209 1.82 10.39 -7.20
C GLU A 209 1.29 9.12 -6.52
N LEU A 210 1.32 7.98 -7.22
CA LEU A 210 0.93 6.68 -6.66
C LEU A 210 1.66 6.38 -5.36
N LYS A 211 2.95 6.70 -5.30
CA LYS A 211 3.80 6.45 -4.12
C LYS A 211 3.32 7.15 -2.85
N LYS A 212 2.52 8.21 -2.95
CA LYS A 212 1.96 8.92 -1.80
C LYS A 212 0.91 8.11 -1.06
N TYR A 213 0.20 7.23 -1.77
CA TYR A 213 -0.99 6.53 -1.27
C TYR A 213 -0.78 5.04 -1.06
N VAL A 214 0.21 4.42 -1.71
CA VAL A 214 0.43 2.97 -1.67
C VAL A 214 1.55 2.57 -0.72
N GLY A 215 1.40 1.44 -0.05
CA GLY A 215 2.42 0.90 0.86
C GLY A 215 3.69 0.49 0.13
N LYS A 216 3.53 -0.30 -0.93
CA LYS A 216 4.59 -0.71 -1.84
C LYS A 216 4.13 -0.59 -3.29
N LEU A 217 4.94 0.06 -4.12
CA LEU A 217 4.74 0.18 -5.56
C LEU A 217 5.68 -0.78 -6.28
N VAL A 218 5.13 -1.63 -7.14
CA VAL A 218 5.87 -2.68 -7.86
C VAL A 218 5.74 -2.47 -9.36
N TYR A 219 6.87 -2.42 -10.05
CA TYR A 219 6.90 -2.38 -11.50
C TYR A 219 7.05 -3.77 -12.09
N VAL A 220 6.22 -4.11 -13.07
CA VAL A 220 6.28 -5.34 -13.85
C VAL A 220 6.34 -4.98 -15.34
N PRO A 221 7.41 -5.29 -16.06
CA PRO A 221 7.51 -4.97 -17.48
C PRO A 221 6.40 -5.62 -18.31
N TYR A 222 5.77 -4.86 -19.20
CA TYR A 222 4.80 -5.38 -20.16
C TYR A 222 5.44 -6.05 -21.39
N TYR A 223 6.76 -6.17 -21.42
CA TYR A 223 7.55 -6.78 -22.50
C TYR A 223 8.56 -7.77 -21.95
N VAL A 224 9.04 -8.63 -22.83
CA VAL A 224 10.18 -9.53 -22.58
C VAL A 224 11.38 -8.97 -23.29
N THR A 225 12.51 -8.81 -22.60
CA THR A 225 13.74 -8.29 -23.18
C THR A 225 14.71 -9.43 -23.53
N SER A 226 15.52 -9.23 -24.57
CA SER A 226 16.58 -10.16 -24.99
C SER A 226 17.88 -10.04 -24.19
N GLY A 227 17.89 -9.30 -23.07
CA GLY A 227 19.04 -9.29 -22.17
C GLY A 227 19.65 -7.94 -21.83
N PHE A 228 19.25 -6.87 -22.50
CA PHE A 228 19.70 -5.53 -22.13
C PHE A 228 18.53 -4.68 -21.69
N PHE A 229 18.51 -4.31 -20.44
CA PHE A 229 17.63 -3.24 -19.97
C PHE A 229 18.21 -1.92 -20.52
N SER A 230 17.35 -1.06 -21.04
CA SER A 230 17.75 0.28 -21.45
C SER A 230 18.49 0.99 -20.31
N GLN A 231 19.62 1.61 -20.59
CA GLN A 231 20.39 2.43 -19.63
C GLN A 231 19.63 3.70 -19.19
N TRP A 232 18.38 3.87 -19.61
CA TRP A 232 17.57 5.04 -19.34
C TRP A 232 16.98 4.96 -17.95
N GLU A 233 17.23 5.97 -17.15
CA GLU A 233 16.58 6.16 -15.86
C GLU A 233 15.13 6.64 -16.08
N LEU A 234 14.21 5.69 -16.19
CA LEU A 234 12.80 6.03 -16.32
C LEU A 234 12.21 6.46 -14.96
N PRO A 235 11.23 7.37 -14.94
CA PRO A 235 10.67 7.92 -13.72
C PRO A 235 10.20 6.85 -12.72
N ALA A 236 9.50 5.83 -13.18
CA ALA A 236 9.00 4.78 -12.32
C ALA A 236 10.12 4.03 -11.58
N TYR A 237 11.31 3.83 -12.18
CA TYR A 237 12.41 3.09 -11.53
C TYR A 237 12.92 3.77 -10.26
N ARG A 238 12.79 5.09 -10.16
CA ARG A 238 13.14 5.85 -8.96
C ARG A 238 12.08 5.68 -7.87
N ASN A 239 10.81 5.68 -8.25
CA ASN A 239 9.67 5.74 -7.36
C ASN A 239 9.19 4.40 -6.83
N VAL A 240 9.38 3.30 -7.61
CA VAL A 240 8.96 1.96 -7.17
C VAL A 240 9.83 1.42 -6.04
N ASP A 241 9.25 0.55 -5.23
CA ASP A 241 9.96 -0.20 -4.20
C ASP A 241 10.63 -1.45 -4.78
N TYR A 242 9.98 -2.09 -5.77
CA TYR A 242 10.45 -3.32 -6.40
C TYR A 242 10.22 -3.30 -7.91
N MET A 243 11.10 -3.98 -8.64
CA MET A 243 11.02 -4.20 -10.07
C MET A 243 11.10 -5.71 -10.32
N ILE A 244 10.03 -6.32 -10.82
CA ILE A 244 10.05 -7.72 -11.24
C ILE A 244 10.65 -7.80 -12.63
N ILE A 245 11.64 -8.65 -12.82
CA ILE A 245 12.30 -8.88 -14.11
C ILE A 245 12.43 -10.37 -14.42
N GLN A 246 12.68 -10.69 -15.67
CA GLN A 246 12.54 -12.04 -16.19
C GLN A 246 13.65 -13.02 -15.78
N SER A 247 14.86 -12.57 -15.37
CA SER A 247 15.96 -13.48 -15.04
C SER A 247 17.12 -12.79 -14.29
N GLU A 248 17.95 -13.60 -13.64
CA GLU A 248 19.22 -13.15 -13.04
C GLU A 248 20.16 -12.53 -14.08
N PHE A 249 20.18 -13.06 -15.32
CA PHE A 249 20.99 -12.50 -16.39
C PHE A 249 20.63 -11.04 -16.68
N VAL A 250 19.34 -10.73 -16.75
CA VAL A 250 18.86 -9.36 -16.93
C VAL A 250 19.20 -8.50 -15.72
N LYS A 251 19.04 -9.02 -14.50
CA LYS A 251 19.41 -8.31 -13.27
C LYS A 251 20.90 -7.93 -13.28
N GLU A 252 21.77 -8.84 -13.63
CA GLU A 252 23.21 -8.58 -13.68
C GLU A 252 23.57 -7.46 -14.66
N SER A 253 22.85 -7.32 -15.77
CA SER A 253 23.04 -6.19 -16.70
C SER A 253 22.75 -4.83 -16.09
N MET A 254 21.99 -4.81 -14.98
CA MET A 254 21.57 -3.60 -14.23
C MET A 254 22.48 -3.33 -13.03
N ARG A 255 23.55 -4.10 -12.80
CA ARG A 255 24.40 -4.04 -11.59
C ARG A 255 24.92 -2.64 -11.27
N GLN A 256 25.18 -1.82 -12.26
CA GLN A 256 25.68 -0.45 -12.07
C GLN A 256 24.59 0.59 -11.80
N MET A 257 23.31 0.20 -11.89
CA MET A 257 22.20 1.12 -11.67
C MET A 257 21.95 1.30 -10.16
N HIS A 258 21.69 2.53 -9.75
CA HIS A 258 21.44 2.85 -8.34
C HIS A 258 20.19 2.15 -7.77
N TYR A 259 19.26 1.70 -8.60
CA TYR A 259 18.07 0.95 -8.23
C TYR A 259 18.24 -0.59 -8.29
N TYR A 260 19.46 -1.10 -8.50
CA TYR A 260 19.75 -2.55 -8.57
C TYR A 260 19.20 -3.34 -7.38
N HIS A 261 19.26 -2.73 -6.17
CA HIS A 261 18.77 -3.33 -4.93
C HIS A 261 17.24 -3.56 -4.91
N LYS A 262 16.48 -2.91 -5.80
CA LYS A 262 15.03 -3.07 -5.95
C LYS A 262 14.66 -4.19 -6.92
N VAL A 263 15.61 -4.73 -7.65
CA VAL A 263 15.38 -5.65 -8.76
C VAL A 263 15.23 -7.09 -8.27
N LEU A 264 14.09 -7.71 -8.60
CA LEU A 264 13.72 -9.06 -8.25
C LEU A 264 13.62 -9.94 -9.52
N PRO A 265 14.51 -10.90 -9.74
CA PRO A 265 14.54 -11.74 -10.94
C PRO A 265 13.59 -12.93 -10.80
N LEU A 266 12.28 -12.67 -10.72
CA LEU A 266 11.26 -13.67 -10.43
C LEU A 266 10.64 -14.34 -11.67
N GLY A 267 11.04 -13.92 -12.87
CA GLY A 267 10.42 -14.35 -14.12
C GLY A 267 9.51 -13.26 -14.73
N SER A 268 8.99 -13.53 -15.92
CA SER A 268 8.05 -12.64 -16.59
C SER A 268 6.65 -13.27 -16.64
N PRO A 269 5.61 -12.63 -16.08
CA PRO A 269 4.24 -13.12 -16.14
C PRO A 269 3.74 -13.37 -17.58
N LYS A 270 4.25 -12.62 -18.57
CA LYS A 270 3.93 -12.86 -19.97
C LYS A 270 4.33 -14.27 -20.44
N LEU A 271 5.41 -14.82 -19.92
CA LEU A 271 5.86 -16.16 -20.26
C LEU A 271 4.97 -17.24 -19.65
N ASP A 272 4.31 -16.97 -18.52
CA ASP A 272 3.41 -17.91 -17.88
C ASP A 272 2.25 -18.28 -18.81
N LYS A 273 1.66 -17.29 -19.47
CA LYS A 273 0.59 -17.51 -20.46
C LYS A 273 1.05 -18.34 -21.65
N VAL A 274 2.24 -18.05 -22.17
CA VAL A 274 2.84 -18.83 -23.26
C VAL A 274 3.05 -20.29 -22.83
N ILE A 275 3.64 -20.50 -21.65
CA ILE A 275 3.90 -21.84 -21.10
C ILE A 275 2.59 -22.61 -20.90
N GLN A 276 1.56 -21.97 -20.37
CA GLN A 276 0.23 -22.57 -20.18
C GLN A 276 -0.38 -22.99 -21.52
N THR A 277 -0.34 -22.11 -22.53
CA THR A 277 -0.84 -22.38 -23.88
C THR A 277 -0.10 -23.56 -24.52
N CYS A 278 1.23 -23.59 -24.42
CA CYS A 278 2.03 -24.71 -24.91
C CYS A 278 1.70 -26.03 -24.20
N ARG A 279 1.47 -26.00 -22.89
CA ARG A 279 1.11 -27.21 -22.10
C ARG A 279 -0.29 -27.72 -22.40
N SER A 280 -1.25 -26.84 -22.69
CA SER A 280 -2.62 -27.22 -23.03
C SER A 280 -2.79 -27.74 -24.47
N GLY A 281 -1.75 -27.69 -25.30
CA GLY A 281 -1.81 -28.09 -26.71
C GLY A 281 -2.66 -27.16 -27.58
N ALA A 282 -3.08 -26.02 -27.07
CA ALA A 282 -3.82 -25.02 -27.84
C ALA A 282 -2.89 -24.38 -28.89
N GLN A 283 -3.38 -24.23 -30.13
CA GLN A 283 -2.66 -23.45 -31.13
C GLN A 283 -2.55 -21.99 -30.66
N MET A 284 -1.36 -21.44 -30.75
CA MET A 284 -1.18 -19.99 -30.52
C MET A 284 -1.92 -19.23 -31.63
N PRO A 285 -2.60 -18.15 -31.30
CA PRO A 285 -3.31 -17.31 -32.27
C PRO A 285 -2.37 -16.65 -33.26
#